data_40c47e967667bec3770f9447fec5a9f4
#
_entry.id   40c47e967667bec3770f9447fec5a9f4
#
_cell.length_a   1.000
_cell.length_b   1.000
_cell.length_c   1.000
_cell.angle_alpha   90.00
_cell.angle_beta   90.00
_cell.angle_gamma   90.00
#
_symmetry.space_group_name_H-M   'P 1'
#
loop_
_entity.id
_entity.type
_entity.pdbx_description
1 polymer ?
#
loop_
_entity_poly.entity_id
_entity_poly.type
_entity_poly.pdbx_seq_one_letter_code
_entity_poly.pdbx_strand_id
1 'polypeptide(L)'
;MTGGNPGIAPCLVVVGDPCSEFVRTMVRLAREYQVEAIPCDDVYSAVAATATTSGRRALVVGPIRELAREGSRFFQIAEMNSLRCCCLLDRGTLAGSVGMLAAARAGAAVVDDAKEVRPVFQEWLTTGGHRAVRRSLCDLADEDLRATEAELSALLGQGADA
;
A
#
# COMPACT_ATOMS: atom_id res chain seq x y z
N MET A 1 -27.97 -2.93 -22.78
CA MET A 1 -28.44 -2.96 -21.37
C MET A 1 -27.38 -3.66 -20.55
N THR A 2 -26.43 -2.91 -20.07
CA THR A 2 -25.46 -3.39 -19.10
C THR A 2 -26.10 -3.27 -17.74
N GLY A 3 -26.59 -4.39 -17.20
CA GLY A 3 -27.04 -4.52 -15.84
C GLY A 3 -25.84 -4.36 -14.90
N GLY A 4 -25.41 -3.12 -14.69
CA GLY A 4 -24.51 -2.79 -13.61
C GLY A 4 -25.27 -3.02 -12.31
N ASN A 5 -24.89 -4.03 -11.57
CA ASN A 5 -25.18 -4.13 -10.15
C ASN A 5 -25.02 -2.70 -9.59
N PRO A 6 -25.94 -2.15 -8.78
CA PRO A 6 -25.70 -0.87 -8.12
C PRO A 6 -24.52 -1.06 -7.15
N GLY A 7 -23.37 -1.25 -7.75
CA GLY A 7 -22.12 -1.54 -7.08
C GLY A 7 -21.78 -0.34 -6.22
N ILE A 8 -21.67 -0.61 -4.98
CA ILE A 8 -21.16 0.24 -3.93
C ILE A 8 -20.04 1.09 -4.53
N ALA A 9 -20.28 2.40 -4.61
CA ALA A 9 -19.38 3.34 -5.30
C ALA A 9 -17.97 3.27 -4.68
N PRO A 10 -16.92 3.19 -5.48
CA PRO A 10 -15.56 3.17 -4.98
C PRO A 10 -15.19 4.49 -4.30
N CYS A 11 -14.31 4.44 -3.31
CA CYS A 11 -13.77 5.64 -2.67
C CYS A 11 -12.26 5.56 -2.51
N LEU A 12 -11.61 6.71 -2.58
CA LEU A 12 -10.18 6.88 -2.37
C LEU A 12 -9.95 7.56 -1.01
N VAL A 13 -9.37 6.83 -0.07
CA VAL A 13 -9.00 7.40 1.23
C VAL A 13 -7.55 7.88 1.12
N VAL A 14 -7.33 9.16 1.35
CA VAL A 14 -6.00 9.79 1.19
C VAL A 14 -5.49 10.22 2.55
N VAL A 15 -4.38 9.63 2.99
CA VAL A 15 -3.75 9.96 4.28
C VAL A 15 -2.62 10.95 4.07
N GLY A 16 -2.64 12.03 4.80
CA GLY A 16 -1.59 13.03 4.81
C GLY A 16 -2.08 14.43 5.13
N ASP A 17 -1.14 15.36 5.21
CA ASP A 17 -1.46 16.77 5.43
C ASP A 17 -2.37 17.30 4.30
N PRO A 18 -3.57 17.81 4.62
CA PRO A 18 -4.50 18.35 3.62
C PRO A 18 -3.92 19.47 2.76
N CYS A 19 -2.93 20.18 3.27
CA CYS A 19 -2.24 21.26 2.56
C CYS A 19 -1.13 20.76 1.65
N SER A 20 -0.75 19.48 1.74
CA SER A 20 0.32 18.92 0.94
C SER A 20 -0.06 18.83 -0.55
N GLU A 21 0.95 18.95 -1.40
CA GLU A 21 0.77 18.75 -2.84
C GLU A 21 0.31 17.34 -3.16
N PHE A 22 0.79 16.36 -2.40
CA PHE A 22 0.39 14.97 -2.54
C PHE A 22 -1.12 14.79 -2.38
N VAL A 23 -1.69 15.24 -1.27
CA VAL A 23 -3.13 15.11 -1.00
C VAL A 23 -3.94 15.82 -2.09
N ARG A 24 -3.55 17.04 -2.46
CA ARG A 24 -4.23 17.78 -3.55
C ARG A 24 -4.19 17.04 -4.89
N THR A 25 -3.06 16.40 -5.18
CA THR A 25 -2.88 15.59 -6.40
C THR A 25 -3.79 14.37 -6.39
N MET A 26 -3.88 13.68 -5.25
CA MET A 26 -4.75 12.50 -5.11
C MET A 26 -6.24 12.86 -5.19
N VAL A 27 -6.65 13.95 -4.57
CA VAL A 27 -8.04 14.46 -4.67
C VAL A 27 -8.38 14.82 -6.12
N ARG A 28 -7.44 15.43 -6.84
CA ARG A 28 -7.63 15.74 -8.27
C ARG A 28 -7.76 14.47 -9.10
N LEU A 29 -6.89 13.48 -8.85
CA LEU A 29 -6.94 12.17 -9.50
C LEU A 29 -8.30 11.49 -9.29
N ALA A 30 -8.78 11.42 -8.06
CA ALA A 30 -10.09 10.85 -7.76
C ALA A 30 -11.22 11.55 -8.53
N ARG A 31 -11.18 12.87 -8.59
CA ARG A 31 -12.18 13.68 -9.33
C ARG A 31 -12.16 13.39 -10.82
N GLU A 32 -10.99 13.21 -11.43
CA GLU A 32 -10.86 12.85 -12.86
C GLU A 32 -11.62 11.54 -13.19
N TYR A 33 -11.66 10.61 -12.25
CA TYR A 33 -12.33 9.31 -12.40
C TYR A 33 -13.72 9.26 -11.75
N GLN A 34 -14.24 10.39 -11.30
CA GLN A 34 -15.55 10.48 -10.62
C GLN A 34 -15.64 9.58 -9.38
N VAL A 35 -14.52 9.40 -8.67
CA VAL A 35 -14.40 8.66 -7.43
C VAL A 35 -14.41 9.65 -6.26
N GLU A 36 -15.15 9.31 -5.20
CA GLU A 36 -15.13 10.10 -3.97
C GLU A 36 -13.76 10.01 -3.31
N ALA A 37 -13.15 11.16 -3.02
CA ALA A 37 -11.93 11.27 -2.23
C ALA A 37 -12.27 11.62 -0.78
N ILE A 38 -11.70 10.90 0.16
CA ILE A 38 -11.84 11.12 1.61
C ILE A 38 -10.46 11.46 2.15
N PRO A 39 -10.10 12.75 2.26
CA PRO A 39 -8.85 13.15 2.88
C PRO A 39 -8.88 12.90 4.38
N CYS A 40 -7.81 12.36 4.92
CA CYS A 40 -7.63 12.05 6.33
C CYS A 40 -6.28 12.59 6.81
N ASP A 41 -6.27 13.26 7.94
CA ASP A 41 -5.05 13.87 8.48
C ASP A 41 -4.06 12.82 9.00
N ASP A 42 -4.57 11.68 9.42
CA ASP A 42 -3.78 10.60 10.00
C ASP A 42 -4.36 9.20 9.67
N VAL A 43 -3.61 8.19 10.04
CA VAL A 43 -3.99 6.79 9.86
C VAL A 43 -5.23 6.39 10.66
N TYR A 44 -5.47 7.01 11.80
CA TYR A 44 -6.66 6.69 12.64
C TYR A 44 -7.94 7.19 11.99
N SER A 45 -7.91 8.40 11.47
CA SER A 45 -9.01 8.96 10.67
C SER A 45 -9.28 8.12 9.43
N ALA A 46 -8.24 7.60 8.80
CA ALA A 46 -8.38 6.71 7.65
C ALA A 46 -9.05 5.38 8.04
N VAL A 47 -8.66 4.77 9.14
CA VAL A 47 -9.30 3.54 9.64
C VAL A 47 -10.77 3.80 9.97
N ALA A 48 -11.08 4.91 10.64
CA ALA A 48 -12.46 5.31 10.93
C ALA A 48 -13.27 5.52 9.64
N ALA A 49 -12.70 6.19 8.64
CA ALA A 49 -13.34 6.40 7.34
C ALA A 49 -13.63 5.07 6.64
N THR A 50 -12.68 4.13 6.64
CA THR A 50 -12.90 2.80 6.04
C THR A 50 -13.95 1.99 6.77
N ALA A 51 -14.06 2.11 8.09
CA ALA A 51 -15.09 1.46 8.88
C ALA A 51 -16.49 2.02 8.57
N THR A 52 -16.62 3.32 8.35
CA THR A 52 -17.91 3.96 7.99
C THR A 52 -18.32 3.69 6.54
N THR A 53 -17.36 3.36 5.69
CA THR A 53 -17.61 2.97 4.30
C THR A 53 -17.79 1.45 4.12
N SER A 54 -18.19 0.74 5.18
CA SER A 54 -18.38 -0.70 5.17
C SER A 54 -19.18 -1.16 3.94
N GLY A 55 -18.61 -2.09 3.20
CA GLY A 55 -19.19 -2.57 1.96
C GLY A 55 -18.84 -1.74 0.71
N ARG A 56 -18.18 -0.59 0.82
CA ARG A 56 -17.61 0.15 -0.31
C ARG A 56 -16.22 -0.36 -0.63
N ARG A 57 -15.88 -0.35 -1.90
CA ARG A 57 -14.50 -0.58 -2.33
C ARG A 57 -13.68 0.65 -1.95
N ALA A 58 -12.67 0.46 -1.11
CA ALA A 58 -11.77 1.53 -0.71
C ALA A 58 -10.34 1.23 -1.13
N LEU A 59 -9.65 2.23 -1.66
CA LEU A 59 -8.21 2.25 -1.83
C LEU A 59 -7.66 3.29 -0.84
N VAL A 60 -6.75 2.87 0.02
CA VAL A 60 -6.06 3.78 0.95
C VAL A 60 -4.71 4.15 0.36
N VAL A 61 -4.44 5.43 0.23
CA VAL A 61 -3.20 5.96 -0.33
C VAL A 61 -2.56 6.93 0.66
N GLY A 62 -1.29 6.78 0.92
CA GLY A 62 -0.56 7.69 1.80
C GLY A 62 0.93 7.42 1.87
N PRO A 63 1.71 8.38 2.42
CA PRO A 63 3.10 8.14 2.70
C PRO A 63 3.29 6.93 3.64
N ILE A 64 4.25 6.09 3.34
CA ILE A 64 4.50 4.88 4.15
C ILE A 64 4.79 5.24 5.60
N ARG A 65 5.44 6.36 5.84
CA ARG A 65 5.72 6.88 7.18
C ARG A 65 4.46 7.13 8.00
N GLU A 66 3.42 7.68 7.38
CA GLU A 66 2.15 7.94 8.04
C GLU A 66 1.35 6.64 8.25
N LEU A 67 1.30 5.78 7.25
CA LEU A 67 0.59 4.50 7.34
C LEU A 67 1.25 3.52 8.30
N ALA A 68 2.57 3.57 8.43
CA ALA A 68 3.35 2.74 9.35
C ALA A 68 3.66 3.43 10.69
N ARG A 69 2.99 4.52 11.02
CA ARG A 69 3.25 5.32 12.24
C ARG A 69 3.21 4.47 13.52
N GLU A 70 2.33 3.48 13.57
CA GLU A 70 2.23 2.49 14.64
C GLU A 70 2.76 1.10 14.21
N GLY A 71 3.84 1.08 13.48
CA GLY A 71 4.45 -0.14 12.99
C GLY A 71 3.56 -0.86 11.96
N SER A 72 3.28 -2.12 12.21
CA SER A 72 2.50 -2.95 11.27
C SER A 72 0.98 -2.90 11.47
N ARG A 73 0.50 -2.20 12.48
CA ARG A 73 -0.90 -2.30 12.95
C ARG A 73 -1.93 -1.94 11.89
N PHE A 74 -1.71 -0.84 11.16
CA PHE A 74 -2.60 -0.44 10.08
C PHE A 74 -2.66 -1.51 8.98
N PHE A 75 -1.50 -2.06 8.59
CA PHE A 75 -1.43 -3.08 7.54
C PHE A 75 -2.09 -4.40 7.95
N GLN A 76 -2.04 -4.78 9.21
CA GLN A 76 -2.79 -5.93 9.75
C GLN A 76 -4.30 -5.69 9.62
N ILE A 77 -4.78 -4.51 9.98
CA ILE A 77 -6.20 -4.14 9.82
C ILE A 77 -6.58 -4.15 8.34
N ALA A 78 -5.74 -3.61 7.47
CA ALA A 78 -5.97 -3.59 6.03
C ALA A 78 -6.08 -5.02 5.46
N GLU A 79 -5.20 -5.91 5.86
CA GLU A 79 -5.22 -7.32 5.47
C GLU A 79 -6.50 -8.02 5.93
N MET A 80 -6.86 -7.86 7.20
CA MET A 80 -8.08 -8.47 7.78
C MET A 80 -9.36 -8.00 7.09
N ASN A 81 -9.40 -6.75 6.64
CA ASN A 81 -10.57 -6.17 5.99
C ASN A 81 -10.49 -6.17 4.46
N SER A 82 -9.49 -6.82 3.89
CA SER A 82 -9.25 -6.87 2.44
C SER A 82 -9.15 -5.48 1.80
N LEU A 83 -8.64 -4.50 2.55
CA LEU A 83 -8.41 -3.15 2.06
C LEU A 83 -7.21 -3.14 1.12
N ARG A 84 -7.34 -2.42 0.02
CA ARG A 84 -6.22 -2.13 -0.88
C ARG A 84 -5.49 -0.90 -0.40
N CYS A 85 -4.17 -0.99 -0.41
CA CYS A 85 -3.29 0.10 0.00
C CYS A 85 -2.28 0.41 -1.09
N CYS A 86 -1.96 1.69 -1.26
CA CYS A 86 -0.85 2.18 -2.06
C CYS A 86 0.00 3.11 -1.20
N CYS A 87 1.24 2.74 -0.99
CA CYS A 87 2.17 3.46 -0.14
C CYS A 87 3.15 4.27 -0.97
N LEU A 88 3.26 5.57 -0.69
CA LEU A 88 4.29 6.42 -1.25
C LEU A 88 5.54 6.33 -0.38
N LEU A 89 6.68 6.01 -1.01
CA LEU A 89 7.98 6.05 -0.32
C LEU A 89 8.41 7.50 -0.10
N ASP A 90 8.76 7.82 1.12
CA ASP A 90 9.43 9.08 1.44
C ASP A 90 10.94 8.96 1.19
N ARG A 91 11.54 10.05 0.75
CA ARG A 91 13.00 10.18 0.72
C ARG A 91 13.53 10.00 2.13
N GLY A 92 14.31 8.97 2.36
CA GLY A 92 14.85 8.60 3.67
C GLY A 92 14.16 7.41 4.34
N THR A 93 13.11 6.85 3.75
CA THR A 93 12.58 5.55 4.19
C THR A 93 13.61 4.48 3.88
N LEU A 94 14.13 3.83 4.92
CA LEU A 94 15.09 2.75 4.77
C LEU A 94 14.39 1.52 4.19
N ALA A 95 14.98 0.95 3.15
CA ALA A 95 14.59 -0.36 2.65
C ALA A 95 14.69 -1.39 3.79
N GLY A 96 13.66 -2.26 3.92
CA GLY A 96 13.61 -3.25 4.99
C GLY A 96 13.10 -2.73 6.34
N SER A 97 12.62 -1.48 6.42
CA SER A 97 11.94 -0.99 7.61
C SER A 97 10.71 -1.85 7.93
N VAL A 98 10.32 -1.89 9.21
CA VAL A 98 9.13 -2.63 9.66
C VAL A 98 7.89 -2.23 8.86
N GLY A 99 7.76 -0.96 8.54
CA GLY A 99 6.65 -0.44 7.72
C GLY A 99 6.64 -1.01 6.31
N MET A 100 7.79 -1.08 5.64
CA MET A 100 7.87 -1.66 4.29
C MET A 100 7.57 -3.15 4.28
N LEU A 101 8.10 -3.90 5.26
CA LEU A 101 7.81 -5.32 5.38
C LEU A 101 6.32 -5.57 5.65
N ALA A 102 5.71 -4.76 6.52
CA ALA A 102 4.29 -4.85 6.82
C ALA A 102 3.42 -4.52 5.59
N ALA A 103 3.77 -3.46 4.85
CA ALA A 103 3.10 -3.09 3.60
C ALA A 103 3.19 -4.21 2.56
N ALA A 104 4.36 -4.78 2.38
CA ALA A 104 4.58 -5.90 1.45
C ALA A 104 3.75 -7.12 1.82
N ARG A 105 3.72 -7.50 3.09
CA ARG A 105 2.91 -8.64 3.60
C ARG A 105 1.41 -8.41 3.38
N ALA A 106 0.94 -7.19 3.58
CA ALA A 106 -0.45 -6.82 3.32
C ALA A 106 -0.79 -6.74 1.81
N GLY A 107 0.19 -6.91 0.93
CA GLY A 107 0.01 -6.81 -0.52
C GLY A 107 -0.24 -5.37 -0.98
N ALA A 108 0.26 -4.37 -0.24
CA ALA A 108 0.20 -2.98 -0.64
C ALA A 108 1.07 -2.72 -1.87
N ALA A 109 0.60 -1.86 -2.76
CA ALA A 109 1.46 -1.30 -3.80
C ALA A 109 2.40 -0.27 -3.17
N VAL A 110 3.66 -0.26 -3.57
CA VAL A 110 4.65 0.71 -3.11
C VAL A 110 5.16 1.47 -4.32
N VAL A 111 5.13 2.79 -4.25
CA VAL A 111 5.52 3.70 -5.33
C VAL A 111 6.48 4.77 -4.83
N ASP A 112 7.37 5.21 -5.68
CA ASP A 112 8.38 6.22 -5.34
C ASP A 112 7.89 7.65 -5.64
N ASP A 113 6.95 7.79 -6.57
CA ASP A 113 6.42 9.10 -7.00
C ASP A 113 4.88 9.07 -6.97
N ALA A 114 4.29 10.19 -6.60
CA ALA A 114 2.85 10.39 -6.63
C ALA A 114 2.22 10.12 -8.02
N LYS A 115 2.98 10.31 -9.10
CA LYS A 115 2.54 10.02 -10.48
C LYS A 115 2.32 8.52 -10.71
N GLU A 116 3.06 7.68 -10.01
CA GLU A 116 2.95 6.22 -10.11
C GLU A 116 1.70 5.67 -9.42
N VAL A 117 1.04 6.48 -8.59
CA VAL A 117 -0.25 6.11 -7.99
C VAL A 117 -1.33 5.98 -9.06
N ARG A 118 -1.27 6.76 -10.14
CA ARG A 118 -2.28 6.74 -11.21
C ARG A 118 -2.47 5.34 -11.83
N PRO A 119 -1.44 4.62 -12.29
CA PRO A 119 -1.61 3.28 -12.82
C PRO A 119 -2.14 2.29 -11.77
N VAL A 120 -1.70 2.39 -10.53
CA VAL A 120 -2.23 1.56 -9.42
C VAL A 120 -3.71 1.81 -9.21
N PHE A 121 -4.12 3.07 -9.23
CA PHE A 121 -5.51 3.48 -9.08
C PHE A 121 -6.39 2.99 -10.24
N GLN A 122 -5.91 3.11 -11.47
CA GLN A 122 -6.60 2.61 -12.66
C GLN A 122 -6.78 1.09 -12.61
N GLU A 123 -5.72 0.36 -12.28
CA GLU A 123 -5.78 -1.09 -12.11
C GLU A 123 -6.80 -1.49 -11.04
N TRP A 124 -6.77 -0.82 -9.88
CA TRP A 124 -7.74 -1.06 -8.82
C TRP A 124 -9.19 -0.80 -9.25
N LEU A 125 -9.43 0.24 -10.03
CA LEU A 125 -10.77 0.53 -10.56
C LEU A 125 -11.25 -0.57 -11.52
N THR A 126 -10.38 -1.08 -12.38
CA THR A 126 -10.73 -2.05 -13.42
C THR A 126 -10.86 -3.47 -12.89
N THR A 127 -10.03 -3.87 -11.95
CA THR A 127 -10.01 -5.25 -11.42
C THR A 127 -11.15 -5.56 -10.46
N GLY A 128 -12.01 -4.61 -10.16
CA GLY A 128 -13.18 -4.84 -9.32
C GLY A 128 -12.85 -5.21 -7.87
N GLY A 129 -11.62 -4.99 -7.42
CA GLY A 129 -11.14 -5.40 -6.09
C GLY A 129 -10.74 -6.87 -6.00
N HIS A 130 -10.85 -7.64 -7.07
CA HIS A 130 -10.23 -8.95 -7.12
C HIS A 130 -8.72 -8.80 -7.06
N ARG A 131 -8.12 -9.63 -6.23
CA ARG A 131 -6.71 -9.75 -5.94
C ARG A 131 -5.88 -9.68 -7.24
N ALA A 132 -5.51 -8.46 -7.66
CA ALA A 132 -4.56 -8.31 -8.75
C ALA A 132 -3.24 -8.93 -8.28
N VAL A 133 -2.72 -9.72 -9.18
CA VAL A 133 -1.48 -10.47 -9.10
C VAL A 133 -0.46 -9.79 -8.19
N ARG A 134 -0.07 -10.52 -7.15
CA ARG A 134 1.15 -10.32 -6.38
C ARG A 134 2.34 -10.18 -7.33
N ARG A 135 2.63 -8.99 -7.81
CA ARG A 135 4.02 -8.57 -7.99
C ARG A 135 4.43 -8.00 -6.64
N SER A 136 4.59 -8.91 -5.73
CA SER A 136 4.99 -8.68 -4.39
C SER A 136 6.45 -8.26 -4.39
N LEU A 137 6.79 -7.24 -3.62
CA LEU A 137 8.15 -7.07 -3.09
C LEU A 137 8.69 -8.37 -2.47
N CYS A 138 7.84 -9.34 -2.15
CA CYS A 138 8.24 -10.69 -1.77
C CYS A 138 8.99 -11.40 -2.89
N ASP A 139 8.67 -11.16 -4.18
CA ASP A 139 9.41 -11.77 -5.29
C ASP A 139 10.78 -11.10 -5.49
N LEU A 140 10.90 -9.81 -5.16
CA LEU A 140 12.18 -9.10 -5.16
C LEU A 140 13.00 -9.38 -3.89
N ALA A 141 12.35 -9.54 -2.74
CA ALA A 141 13.02 -9.86 -1.49
C ALA A 141 13.50 -11.33 -1.44
N ASP A 142 12.81 -12.24 -2.10
CA ASP A 142 13.25 -13.65 -2.18
C ASP A 142 14.45 -13.87 -3.11
N GLU A 143 14.66 -13.01 -4.10
CA GLU A 143 15.87 -13.10 -4.94
C GLU A 143 17.08 -12.45 -4.27
N ASP A 144 16.90 -11.33 -3.54
CA ASP A 144 17.99 -10.63 -2.87
C ASP A 144 18.33 -11.18 -1.46
N LEU A 145 17.38 -11.89 -0.82
CA LEU A 145 17.59 -12.49 0.51
C LEU A 145 17.97 -13.97 0.47
N ARG A 146 18.00 -14.59 -0.68
CA ARG A 146 18.68 -15.88 -0.82
C ARG A 146 20.17 -15.62 -0.81
N ALA A 147 20.72 -15.56 0.40
CA ALA A 147 22.14 -15.85 0.57
C ALA A 147 22.42 -17.12 -0.24
N THR A 148 23.26 -17.03 -1.23
CA THR A 148 23.62 -18.18 -2.04
C THR A 148 24.20 -19.23 -1.09
N GLU A 149 23.94 -20.51 -1.35
CA GLU A 149 24.47 -21.61 -0.55
C GLU A 149 25.98 -21.48 -0.35
N ALA A 150 26.66 -20.79 -1.30
CA ALA A 150 28.06 -20.43 -1.23
C ALA A 150 28.36 -19.39 -0.13
N GLU A 151 27.50 -18.39 0.07
CA GLU A 151 27.68 -17.37 1.13
C GLU A 151 27.39 -17.95 2.52
N LEU A 152 26.41 -18.82 2.63
CA LEU A 152 26.13 -19.56 3.88
C LEU A 152 27.26 -20.53 4.21
N SER A 153 27.86 -21.20 3.21
CA SER A 153 29.00 -22.08 3.42
C SER A 153 30.26 -21.31 3.81
N ALA A 154 30.44 -20.10 3.27
CA ALA A 154 31.56 -19.22 3.64
C ALA A 154 31.44 -18.70 5.08
N LEU A 155 30.22 -18.41 5.54
CA LEU A 155 29.95 -17.96 6.91
C LEU A 155 30.08 -19.09 7.94
N LEU A 156 29.71 -20.32 7.56
CA LEU A 156 29.79 -21.47 8.44
C LEU A 156 31.16 -22.18 8.42
N GLY A 157 31.97 -21.92 7.39
CA GLY A 157 33.32 -22.53 7.22
C GLY A 157 34.47 -21.82 7.96
N GLN A 158 34.24 -20.68 8.56
CA GLN A 158 35.28 -19.93 9.28
C GLN A 158 35.36 -20.24 10.78
N GLY A 159 34.68 -21.25 11.27
CA GLY A 159 34.62 -21.62 12.69
C GLY A 159 35.37 -22.89 13.10
N ALA A 160 36.14 -23.52 12.23
CA ALA A 160 36.80 -24.79 12.54
C ALA A 160 38.26 -24.80 12.11
N ASP A 161 39.03 -23.94 12.71
CA ASP A 161 40.49 -24.11 12.84
C ASP A 161 41.01 -23.17 13.95
N ALA A 162 40.94 -23.68 15.16
CA ALA A 162 41.80 -23.24 16.27
C ALA A 162 41.94 -24.42 17.23
#